data_af694aa78e3d777c43ee9f8ad9f202e7
#
_entry.id   af694aa78e3d777c43ee9f8ad9f202e7
#
_cell.length_a   1.000
_cell.length_b   1.000
_cell.length_c   1.000
_cell.angle_alpha   90.00
_cell.angle_beta   90.00
_cell.angle_gamma   90.00
#
_symmetry.space_group_name_H-M   'P 1'
#
loop_
_entity.id
_entity.type
_entity.pdbx_description
1 polymer ?
#
loop_
_entity_poly.entity_id
_entity_poly.type
_entity_poly.pdbx_seq_one_letter_code
_entity_poly.pdbx_strand_id
1 'polypeptide(L)'
;MPKVKASLSENNRMEEMKSLLEDAGSTKEESTENNENYIADLKNLILLGRLVHTFKINGFEFEIATLSVNEQSDVMRHLMKQEDMERVLNSKSIALAYCIKKINSVPLSDLSAEHEGDDVYEKNVSFILNMQALLVDKIFSEYEELTKRASEKVGFEAVKK
;
A
#
# COMPACT_ATOMS: atom_id res chain seq x y z
N MET A 1 -49.55 -43.95 46.42
CA MET A 1 -48.95 -44.01 45.11
C MET A 1 -49.20 -42.70 44.36
N PRO A 2 -48.16 -41.96 43.99
CA PRO A 2 -48.12 -41.35 42.68
C PRO A 2 -46.70 -41.34 42.10
N LYS A 3 -46.54 -42.08 41.02
CA LYS A 3 -45.36 -41.97 40.17
C LYS A 3 -45.87 -41.57 38.79
N VAL A 4 -45.88 -40.32 38.43
CA VAL A 4 -45.87 -39.78 37.04
C VAL A 4 -45.82 -38.27 37.14
N LYS A 5 -44.65 -37.68 37.37
CA LYS A 5 -44.36 -36.24 37.13
C LYS A 5 -42.91 -35.93 36.81
N ALA A 6 -42.05 -36.94 36.56
CA ALA A 6 -40.63 -36.70 36.29
C ALA A 6 -40.25 -36.71 34.78
N SER A 7 -41.10 -37.22 33.90
CA SER A 7 -40.72 -37.40 32.48
C SER A 7 -41.02 -36.21 31.54
N LEU A 8 -41.89 -35.29 31.97
CA LEU A 8 -42.24 -34.08 31.16
C LEU A 8 -41.22 -32.94 31.26
N SER A 9 -40.42 -32.93 32.32
CA SER A 9 -39.40 -31.88 32.55
C SER A 9 -38.11 -32.12 31.76
N GLU A 10 -37.76 -33.37 31.48
CA GLU A 10 -36.52 -33.70 30.73
C GLU A 10 -36.66 -33.49 29.22
N ASN A 11 -37.82 -33.78 28.65
CA ASN A 11 -38.07 -33.56 27.24
C ASN A 11 -38.09 -32.07 26.85
N ASN A 12 -38.69 -31.23 27.68
CA ASN A 12 -38.68 -29.77 27.46
C ASN A 12 -37.26 -29.16 27.55
N ARG A 13 -36.42 -29.69 28.45
CA ARG A 13 -35.04 -29.24 28.58
C ARG A 13 -34.17 -29.66 27.40
N MET A 14 -34.45 -30.80 26.79
CA MET A 14 -33.71 -31.29 25.62
C MET A 14 -34.13 -30.55 24.35
N GLU A 15 -35.38 -30.11 24.23
CA GLU A 15 -35.84 -29.27 23.12
C GLU A 15 -35.32 -27.84 23.22
N GLU A 16 -35.27 -27.24 24.41
CA GLU A 16 -34.62 -25.94 24.62
C GLU A 16 -33.10 -25.97 24.33
N MET A 17 -32.40 -27.04 24.72
CA MET A 17 -30.98 -27.19 24.39
C MET A 17 -30.73 -27.39 22.89
N LYS A 18 -31.63 -28.07 22.18
CA LYS A 18 -31.53 -28.21 20.72
C LYS A 18 -31.75 -26.87 20.00
N SER A 19 -32.74 -26.10 20.44
CA SER A 19 -33.01 -24.76 19.91
C SER A 19 -31.82 -23.80 20.13
N LEU A 20 -31.16 -23.88 21.28
CA LEU A 20 -29.96 -23.07 21.57
C LEU A 20 -28.71 -23.51 20.78
N LEU A 21 -28.64 -24.79 20.38
CA LEU A 21 -27.54 -25.30 19.55
C LEU A 21 -27.75 -25.00 18.06
N GLU A 22 -29.01 -24.93 17.59
CA GLU A 22 -29.33 -24.52 16.21
C GLU A 22 -29.10 -23.00 16.01
N ASP A 23 -29.38 -22.18 17.02
CA ASP A 23 -29.13 -20.74 17.01
C ASP A 23 -27.61 -20.41 17.07
N ALA A 24 -26.81 -21.25 17.75
CA ALA A 24 -25.36 -21.11 17.80
C ALA A 24 -24.65 -21.54 16.48
N GLY A 25 -25.31 -22.34 15.64
CA GLY A 25 -24.80 -22.74 14.31
C GLY A 25 -24.95 -21.66 13.24
N SER A 26 -26.02 -20.85 13.35
CA SER A 26 -26.30 -19.78 12.39
C SER A 26 -25.37 -18.57 12.53
N THR A 27 -24.81 -18.32 13.72
CA THR A 27 -23.91 -17.18 13.98
C THR A 27 -22.48 -17.37 13.47
N LYS A 28 -22.08 -18.58 13.07
CA LYS A 28 -20.72 -18.84 12.57
C LYS A 28 -20.53 -18.52 11.08
N GLU A 29 -21.55 -18.65 10.27
CA GLU A 29 -21.46 -18.35 8.84
C GLU A 29 -21.52 -16.83 8.58
N GLU A 30 -22.36 -16.08 9.28
CA GLU A 30 -22.40 -14.62 9.20
C GLU A 30 -21.11 -13.94 9.68
N SER A 31 -20.42 -14.53 10.66
CA SER A 31 -19.18 -13.96 11.19
C SER A 31 -17.99 -14.17 10.27
N THR A 32 -17.95 -15.22 9.45
CA THR A 32 -16.88 -15.48 8.47
C THR A 32 -17.03 -14.60 7.23
N GLU A 33 -18.23 -14.45 6.70
CA GLU A 33 -18.50 -13.61 5.53
C GLU A 33 -18.27 -12.12 5.84
N ASN A 34 -18.67 -11.65 7.02
CA ASN A 34 -18.38 -10.31 7.50
C ASN A 34 -16.87 -10.07 7.71
N ASN A 35 -16.11 -11.06 8.18
CA ASN A 35 -14.66 -10.93 8.33
C ASN A 35 -13.92 -10.90 6.99
N GLU A 36 -14.34 -11.68 6.00
CA GLU A 36 -13.74 -11.67 4.66
C GLU A 36 -14.00 -10.33 3.95
N ASN A 37 -15.21 -9.81 4.05
CA ASN A 37 -15.57 -8.48 3.52
C ASN A 37 -14.77 -7.37 4.22
N TYR A 38 -14.64 -7.41 5.54
CA TYR A 38 -13.84 -6.45 6.30
C TYR A 38 -12.35 -6.48 5.92
N ILE A 39 -11.77 -7.68 5.72
CA ILE A 39 -10.38 -7.82 5.26
C ILE A 39 -10.21 -7.29 3.84
N ALA A 40 -11.19 -7.52 2.95
CA ALA A 40 -11.18 -6.98 1.60
C ALA A 40 -11.24 -5.44 1.61
N ASP A 41 -12.09 -4.86 2.44
CA ASP A 41 -12.22 -3.41 2.61
C ASP A 41 -10.95 -2.78 3.19
N LEU A 42 -10.29 -3.42 4.16
CA LEU A 42 -8.99 -2.98 4.68
C LEU A 42 -7.90 -3.02 3.60
N LYS A 43 -7.85 -4.07 2.76
CA LYS A 43 -6.91 -4.15 1.64
C LYS A 43 -7.17 -3.02 0.63
N ASN A 44 -8.42 -2.75 0.32
CA ASN A 44 -8.80 -1.65 -0.56
C ASN A 44 -8.39 -0.29 0.03
N LEU A 45 -8.55 -0.10 1.33
CA LEU A 45 -8.11 1.11 2.03
C LEU A 45 -6.59 1.30 1.96
N ILE A 46 -5.81 0.24 2.17
CA ILE A 46 -4.34 0.27 2.07
C ILE A 46 -3.88 0.65 0.66
N LEU A 47 -4.62 0.21 -0.37
CA LEU A 47 -4.30 0.50 -1.77
C LEU A 47 -4.94 1.80 -2.27
N LEU A 48 -5.78 2.44 -1.47
CA LEU A 48 -6.43 3.69 -1.83
C LEU A 48 -5.38 4.78 -2.05
N GLY A 49 -5.42 5.40 -3.24
CA GLY A 49 -4.46 6.43 -3.62
C GLY A 49 -3.11 5.90 -4.13
N ARG A 50 -2.86 4.57 -4.09
CA ARG A 50 -1.68 4.01 -4.74
C ARG A 50 -1.94 3.89 -6.24
N LEU A 51 -1.32 4.78 -7.00
CA LEU A 51 -1.40 4.80 -8.45
C LEU A 51 -0.08 4.38 -9.06
N VAL A 52 -0.18 3.70 -10.21
CA VAL A 52 0.95 3.38 -11.08
C VAL A 52 0.74 4.12 -12.40
N HIS A 53 1.80 4.71 -12.93
CA HIS A 53 1.77 5.43 -14.19
C HIS A 53 2.96 5.01 -15.06
N THR A 54 2.66 4.74 -16.33
CA THR A 54 3.66 4.39 -17.33
C THR A 54 3.69 5.47 -18.39
N PHE A 55 4.88 5.95 -18.73
CA PHE A 55 5.09 6.99 -19.75
C PHE A 55 6.42 6.77 -20.48
N LYS A 56 6.63 7.49 -21.59
CA LYS A 56 7.84 7.36 -22.40
C LYS A 56 8.58 8.68 -22.54
N ILE A 57 9.90 8.62 -22.37
CA ILE A 57 10.82 9.72 -22.65
C ILE A 57 11.91 9.21 -23.60
N ASN A 58 12.01 9.80 -24.77
CA ASN A 58 13.05 9.46 -25.77
C ASN A 58 13.11 7.94 -26.10
N GLY A 59 11.96 7.28 -26.14
CA GLY A 59 11.87 5.84 -26.43
C GLY A 59 12.05 4.91 -25.22
N PHE A 60 12.47 5.43 -24.08
CA PHE A 60 12.51 4.67 -22.82
C PHE A 60 11.17 4.73 -22.12
N GLU A 61 10.67 3.59 -21.71
CA GLU A 61 9.43 3.46 -20.95
C GLU A 61 9.73 3.42 -19.45
N PHE A 62 9.09 4.30 -18.69
CA PHE A 62 9.21 4.41 -17.24
C PHE A 62 7.90 4.01 -16.58
N GLU A 63 7.97 3.14 -15.58
CA GLU A 63 6.87 2.81 -14.70
C GLU A 63 7.15 3.41 -13.32
N ILE A 64 6.31 4.34 -12.89
CA ILE A 64 6.41 5.00 -11.57
C ILE A 64 5.16 4.72 -10.74
N ALA A 65 5.30 4.76 -9.41
CA ALA A 65 4.19 4.60 -8.48
C ALA A 65 4.22 5.67 -7.39
N THR A 66 3.04 6.02 -6.86
CA THR A 66 2.94 6.83 -5.63
C THR A 66 3.57 6.10 -4.46
N LEU A 67 4.16 6.85 -3.53
CA LEU A 67 4.84 6.30 -2.35
C LEU A 67 3.84 5.98 -1.24
N SER A 68 4.07 4.86 -0.56
CA SER A 68 3.43 4.55 0.73
C SER A 68 4.03 5.40 1.85
N VAL A 69 3.38 5.43 3.02
CA VAL A 69 3.89 6.13 4.21
C VAL A 69 5.28 5.62 4.62
N ASN A 70 5.52 4.31 4.52
CA ASN A 70 6.82 3.73 4.83
C ASN A 70 7.88 4.18 3.84
N GLU A 71 7.59 4.13 2.52
CA GLU A 71 8.50 4.61 1.48
C GLU A 71 8.80 6.12 1.65
N GLN A 72 7.81 6.95 1.99
CA GLN A 72 8.03 8.37 2.31
C GLN A 72 8.92 8.56 3.54
N SER A 73 8.71 7.76 4.59
CA SER A 73 9.54 7.81 5.80
C SER A 73 10.98 7.41 5.49
N ASP A 74 11.19 6.44 4.60
CA ASP A 74 12.53 6.03 4.16
C ASP A 74 13.21 7.12 3.31
N VAL A 75 12.49 7.78 2.41
CA VAL A 75 12.96 8.96 1.68
C VAL A 75 13.44 10.04 2.66
N MET A 76 12.62 10.37 3.66
CA MET A 76 12.99 11.36 4.68
C MET A 76 14.22 10.94 5.48
N ARG A 77 14.34 9.65 5.82
CA ARG A 77 15.51 9.12 6.55
C ARG A 77 16.79 9.24 5.72
N HIS A 78 16.74 8.97 4.42
CA HIS A 78 17.88 9.17 3.51
C HIS A 78 18.24 10.64 3.35
N LEU A 79 17.25 11.52 3.23
CA LEU A 79 17.49 12.96 3.17
C LEU A 79 18.16 13.50 4.45
N MET A 80 17.78 12.98 5.62
CA MET A 80 18.36 13.39 6.90
C MET A 80 19.83 12.93 7.11
N LYS A 81 20.28 11.92 6.37
CA LYS A 81 21.69 11.48 6.40
C LYS A 81 22.63 12.40 5.62
N GLN A 82 22.11 13.29 4.78
CA GLN A 82 22.89 14.16 3.91
C GLN A 82 23.09 15.55 4.54
N GLU A 83 24.16 16.24 4.13
CA GLU A 83 24.36 17.64 4.47
C GLU A 83 23.31 18.53 3.81
N ASP A 84 23.05 19.71 4.36
CA ASP A 84 21.94 20.57 3.95
C ASP A 84 21.93 20.91 2.47
N MET A 85 23.10 21.19 1.88
CA MET A 85 23.22 21.51 0.47
C MET A 85 22.96 20.28 -0.41
N GLU A 86 23.53 19.12 -0.07
CA GLU A 86 23.31 17.86 -0.78
C GLU A 86 21.87 17.39 -0.69
N ARG A 87 21.24 17.58 0.48
CA ARG A 87 19.83 17.26 0.70
C ARG A 87 18.91 17.99 -0.29
N VAL A 88 19.16 19.27 -0.54
CA VAL A 88 18.38 20.05 -1.50
C VAL A 88 18.62 19.56 -2.92
N LEU A 89 19.89 19.35 -3.30
CA LEU A 89 20.26 18.92 -4.66
C LEU A 89 19.75 17.50 -4.98
N ASN A 90 19.81 16.58 -4.02
CA ASN A 90 19.54 15.17 -4.23
C ASN A 90 18.10 14.77 -3.90
N SER A 91 17.27 15.69 -3.39
CA SER A 91 15.91 15.40 -2.94
C SER A 91 15.04 14.71 -3.99
N LYS A 92 15.10 15.19 -5.23
CA LYS A 92 14.36 14.58 -6.35
C LYS A 92 14.88 13.18 -6.67
N SER A 93 16.20 13.00 -6.75
CA SER A 93 16.83 11.71 -7.07
C SER A 93 16.50 10.66 -6.00
N ILE A 94 16.53 11.04 -4.74
CA ILE A 94 16.17 10.16 -3.62
C ILE A 94 14.68 9.77 -3.71
N ALA A 95 13.77 10.72 -3.95
CA ALA A 95 12.36 10.41 -4.12
C ALA A 95 12.13 9.48 -5.33
N LEU A 96 12.79 9.73 -6.46
CA LEU A 96 12.70 8.91 -7.67
C LEU A 96 13.21 7.49 -7.47
N ALA A 97 14.25 7.27 -6.65
CA ALA A 97 14.76 5.94 -6.32
C ALA A 97 13.71 5.03 -5.67
N TYR A 98 12.71 5.62 -5.01
CA TYR A 98 11.59 4.91 -4.42
C TYR A 98 10.37 4.82 -5.33
N CYS A 99 10.12 5.85 -6.15
CA CYS A 99 8.92 5.89 -6.98
C CYS A 99 9.08 5.14 -8.32
N ILE A 100 10.27 5.11 -8.94
CA ILE A 100 10.51 4.35 -10.17
C ILE A 100 10.50 2.85 -9.85
N LYS A 101 9.63 2.10 -10.51
CA LYS A 101 9.54 0.64 -10.34
C LYS A 101 10.28 -0.09 -11.45
N LYS A 102 10.13 0.38 -12.70
CA LYS A 102 10.76 -0.24 -13.88
C LYS A 102 11.17 0.79 -14.92
N ILE A 103 12.18 0.44 -15.70
CA ILE A 103 12.56 1.13 -16.94
C ILE A 103 12.67 0.08 -18.05
N ASN A 104 11.91 0.25 -19.14
CA ASN A 104 11.79 -0.72 -20.24
C ASN A 104 11.44 -2.13 -19.72
N SER A 105 10.47 -2.23 -18.80
CA SER A 105 10.03 -3.46 -18.15
C SER A 105 11.05 -4.14 -17.23
N VAL A 106 12.27 -3.60 -17.08
CA VAL A 106 13.30 -4.10 -16.16
C VAL A 106 13.15 -3.40 -14.81
N PRO A 107 13.10 -4.13 -13.67
CA PRO A 107 13.06 -3.54 -12.34
C PRO A 107 14.24 -2.60 -12.10
N LEU A 108 14.00 -1.48 -11.40
CA LEU A 108 15.08 -0.52 -11.10
C LEU A 108 16.19 -1.16 -10.28
N SER A 109 15.85 -2.08 -9.36
CA SER A 109 16.81 -2.84 -8.56
C SER A 109 17.82 -3.64 -9.39
N ASP A 110 17.39 -4.16 -10.55
CA ASP A 110 18.25 -4.95 -11.42
C ASP A 110 19.17 -4.05 -12.23
N LEU A 111 18.66 -2.89 -12.67
CA LEU A 111 19.46 -1.87 -13.38
C LEU A 111 20.50 -1.22 -12.49
N SER A 112 20.23 -1.08 -11.20
CA SER A 112 21.12 -0.46 -10.22
C SER A 112 22.05 -1.45 -9.52
N ALA A 113 21.98 -2.74 -9.81
CA ALA A 113 22.67 -3.80 -9.06
C ALA A 113 24.20 -3.60 -8.95
N GLU A 114 24.82 -3.05 -9.98
CA GLU A 114 26.27 -2.79 -10.05
C GLU A 114 26.69 -1.41 -9.49
N HIS A 115 25.71 -0.58 -9.07
CA HIS A 115 26.00 0.74 -8.52
C HIS A 115 26.37 0.67 -7.04
N GLU A 116 27.02 1.73 -6.56
CA GLU A 116 27.46 1.85 -5.17
C GLU A 116 26.27 2.01 -4.21
N GLY A 117 26.34 1.37 -3.06
CA GLY A 117 25.35 1.42 -1.98
C GLY A 117 25.32 0.16 -1.15
N ASP A 118 24.99 0.30 0.13
CA ASP A 118 24.90 -0.81 1.07
C ASP A 118 23.57 -1.57 0.92
N ASP A 119 22.53 -0.90 0.45
CA ASP A 119 21.22 -1.50 0.20
C ASP A 119 20.70 -1.17 -1.21
N VAL A 120 19.57 -1.80 -1.58
CA VAL A 120 18.93 -1.62 -2.90
C VAL A 120 18.57 -0.16 -3.17
N TYR A 121 18.13 0.58 -2.16
CA TYR A 121 17.70 1.97 -2.34
C TYR A 121 18.90 2.90 -2.53
N GLU A 122 19.99 2.69 -1.81
CA GLU A 122 21.22 3.45 -2.02
C GLU A 122 21.80 3.22 -3.41
N LYS A 123 21.77 1.98 -3.90
CA LYS A 123 22.11 1.63 -5.28
C LYS A 123 21.20 2.34 -6.29
N ASN A 124 19.88 2.35 -6.04
CA ASN A 124 18.95 3.07 -6.89
C ASN A 124 19.22 4.58 -6.92
N VAL A 125 19.53 5.18 -5.77
CA VAL A 125 19.90 6.60 -5.67
C VAL A 125 21.17 6.86 -6.49
N SER A 126 22.21 6.03 -6.31
CA SER A 126 23.47 6.14 -7.06
C SER A 126 23.23 6.02 -8.56
N PHE A 127 22.39 5.09 -9.01
CA PHE A 127 22.00 4.95 -10.41
C PHE A 127 21.33 6.23 -10.95
N ILE A 128 20.37 6.81 -10.20
CA ILE A 128 19.64 8.01 -10.65
C ILE A 128 20.51 9.25 -10.63
N LEU A 129 21.45 9.38 -9.68
CA LEU A 129 22.40 10.48 -9.65
C LEU A 129 23.33 10.49 -10.88
N ASN A 130 23.53 9.35 -11.54
CA ASN A 130 24.26 9.28 -12.81
C ASN A 130 23.41 9.62 -14.05
N MET A 131 22.11 9.86 -13.90
CA MET A 131 21.25 10.32 -14.99
C MET A 131 21.47 11.81 -15.29
N GLN A 132 21.10 12.21 -16.51
CA GLN A 132 21.06 13.63 -16.88
C GLN A 132 20.03 14.39 -16.01
N ALA A 133 20.42 15.55 -15.48
CA ALA A 133 19.56 16.36 -14.60
C ALA A 133 18.19 16.68 -15.24
N LEU A 134 18.17 17.03 -16.53
CA LEU A 134 16.94 17.31 -17.27
C LEU A 134 16.00 16.08 -17.35
N LEU A 135 16.58 14.87 -17.43
CA LEU A 135 15.78 13.64 -17.40
C LEU A 135 15.17 13.40 -16.02
N VAL A 136 15.96 13.57 -14.97
CA VAL A 136 15.50 13.50 -13.57
C VAL A 136 14.35 14.49 -13.31
N ASP A 137 14.52 15.76 -13.74
CA ASP A 137 13.47 16.78 -13.60
C ASP A 137 12.18 16.40 -14.34
N LYS A 138 12.29 15.83 -15.53
CA LYS A 138 11.11 15.43 -16.30
C LYS A 138 10.39 14.24 -15.68
N ILE A 139 11.11 13.23 -15.22
CA ILE A 139 10.51 12.09 -14.50
C ILE A 139 9.86 12.57 -13.19
N PHE A 140 10.51 13.49 -12.48
CA PHE A 140 9.97 14.03 -11.24
C PHE A 140 8.68 14.82 -11.47
N SER A 141 8.57 15.58 -12.56
CA SER A 141 7.32 16.26 -12.96
C SER A 141 6.17 15.28 -13.20
N GLU A 142 6.43 14.14 -13.85
CA GLU A 142 5.42 13.07 -14.02
C GLU A 142 4.98 12.46 -12.67
N TYR A 143 5.92 12.33 -11.74
CA TYR A 143 5.63 11.87 -10.37
C TYR A 143 4.76 12.88 -9.59
N GLU A 144 5.06 14.18 -9.69
CA GLU A 144 4.24 15.22 -9.06
C GLU A 144 2.80 15.20 -9.59
N GLU A 145 2.63 15.04 -10.91
CA GLU A 145 1.31 14.95 -11.53
C GLU A 145 0.56 13.67 -11.10
N LEU A 146 1.28 12.54 -10.99
CA LEU A 146 0.72 11.31 -10.47
C LEU A 146 0.23 11.46 -9.02
N THR A 147 1.04 12.10 -8.17
CA THR A 147 0.71 12.36 -6.76
C THR A 147 -0.52 13.28 -6.64
N LYS A 148 -0.62 14.31 -7.49
CA LYS A 148 -1.81 15.16 -7.56
C LYS A 148 -3.06 14.36 -7.91
N ARG A 149 -3.00 13.53 -8.95
CA ARG A 149 -4.11 12.64 -9.34
C ARG A 149 -4.49 11.65 -8.23
N ALA A 150 -3.50 11.15 -7.48
CA ALA A 150 -3.76 10.27 -6.33
C ALA A 150 -4.52 11.00 -5.22
N SER A 151 -4.14 12.23 -4.90
CA SER A 151 -4.81 13.04 -3.87
C SER A 151 -6.26 13.38 -4.25
N GLU A 152 -6.53 13.66 -5.52
CA GLU A 152 -7.88 13.88 -6.04
C GLU A 152 -8.76 12.61 -5.88
N LYS A 153 -8.20 11.42 -6.15
CA LYS A 153 -8.92 10.15 -5.96
C LYS A 153 -9.25 9.82 -4.51
N VAL A 154 -8.42 10.23 -3.57
CA VAL A 154 -8.65 10.04 -2.12
C VAL A 154 -9.72 11.03 -1.59
N GLY A 155 -10.20 11.97 -2.42
CA GLY A 155 -11.25 12.91 -2.04
C GLY A 155 -10.76 14.03 -1.13
N PHE A 156 -9.47 14.35 -1.15
CA PHE A 156 -8.96 15.63 -0.64
C PHE A 156 -9.39 16.77 -1.56
N GLU A 157 -10.70 16.91 -1.80
CA GLU A 157 -11.21 18.18 -2.22
C GLU A 157 -10.96 19.16 -1.09
N ALA A 158 -10.03 20.09 -1.33
CA ALA A 158 -9.86 21.21 -0.44
C ALA A 158 -11.24 21.83 -0.25
N VAL A 159 -11.76 21.76 0.98
CA VAL A 159 -12.96 22.52 1.38
C VAL A 159 -12.61 23.98 1.11
N LYS A 160 -13.01 24.46 -0.06
CA LYS A 160 -12.94 25.88 -0.40
C LYS A 160 -13.88 26.57 0.58
N LYS A 161 -13.29 27.17 1.61
CA LYS A 161 -13.98 28.15 2.43
C LYS A 161 -14.21 29.42 1.62
#